data_6f09ee12d04ae8b8bb9fda322ca8a17b
#
_entry.id   6f09ee12d04ae8b8bb9fda322ca8a17b
#
_cell.length_a   1.000
_cell.length_b   1.000
_cell.length_c   1.000
_cell.angle_alpha   90.00
_cell.angle_beta   90.00
_cell.angle_gamma   90.00
#
_symmetry.space_group_name_H-M   'P 1'
#
loop_
_entity.id
_entity.type
_entity.pdbx_description
1 polymer ?
#
loop_
_entity_poly.entity_id
_entity_poly.type
_entity_poly.pdbx_seq_one_letter_code
_entity_poly.pdbx_strand_id
1 'polypeptide(L)'
;RMLEERGYEIQHTTEVMTMDLKKLNAYEPLSVEYEYYGRNSGLPSSIYYPNETIVQLRDRITEEWINSLFRLNGTSNPTLRRIVPSMFKAIPKETIVASVEIDGRMVAVGLGILDRGHVGLYAIYVDASCRRKGLGRCICSSILSEAKKKGAEHAYLQVVKGNVHAKHLYTTLGYEDFYTYWFRAKNVTGTQNEIS
;
A
#
# COMPACT_ATOMS: atom_id res chain seq x y z
N ARG A 1 7.81 -11.09 29.52
CA ARG A 1 7.81 -12.04 30.67
C ARG A 1 6.41 -12.16 31.27
N MET A 2 5.86 -11.15 31.95
CA MET A 2 4.55 -11.22 32.62
C MET A 2 3.37 -11.64 31.72
N LEU A 3 3.33 -11.25 30.44
CA LEU A 3 2.29 -11.66 29.50
C LEU A 3 2.49 -13.10 28.99
N GLU A 4 3.72 -13.54 28.80
CA GLU A 4 4.06 -14.92 28.42
C GLU A 4 3.65 -15.90 29.51
N GLU A 5 3.93 -15.58 30.78
CA GLU A 5 3.51 -16.37 31.97
C GLU A 5 1.97 -16.49 32.06
N ARG A 6 1.22 -15.56 31.44
CA ARG A 6 -0.24 -15.58 31.34
C ARG A 6 -0.75 -16.23 30.05
N GLY A 7 0.12 -16.86 29.26
CA GLY A 7 -0.22 -17.58 28.04
C GLY A 7 -0.51 -16.68 26.83
N TYR A 8 0.05 -15.45 26.80
CA TYR A 8 0.03 -14.59 25.62
C TYR A 8 1.21 -14.90 24.72
N GLU A 9 0.94 -15.11 23.44
CA GLU A 9 1.93 -15.35 22.39
C GLU A 9 2.15 -14.10 21.53
N ILE A 10 3.38 -13.96 21.04
CA ILE A 10 3.70 -12.91 20.07
C ILE A 10 3.07 -13.27 18.72
N GLN A 11 2.36 -12.31 18.16
CA GLN A 11 1.75 -12.44 16.84
C GLN A 11 2.04 -11.21 15.98
N HIS A 12 2.07 -11.41 14.66
CA HIS A 12 2.15 -10.34 13.66
C HIS A 12 3.30 -9.34 13.91
N THR A 13 4.51 -9.87 14.14
CA THR A 13 5.70 -9.01 14.23
C THR A 13 5.82 -8.20 12.95
N THR A 14 5.86 -6.88 13.09
CA THR A 14 5.83 -5.92 11.98
C THR A 14 6.99 -4.96 12.11
N GLU A 15 7.69 -4.74 11.02
CA GLU A 15 8.76 -3.75 10.92
C GLU A 15 8.17 -2.47 10.31
N VAL A 16 8.43 -1.34 10.94
CA VAL A 16 8.12 -0.01 10.41
C VAL A 16 9.38 0.51 9.74
N MET A 17 9.23 0.95 8.49
CA MET A 17 10.31 1.52 7.71
C MET A 17 9.97 2.96 7.34
N THR A 18 10.97 3.82 7.31
CA THR A 18 10.82 5.26 6.99
C THR A 18 11.80 5.69 5.92
N MET A 19 11.48 6.80 5.25
CA MET A 19 12.33 7.40 4.24
C MET A 19 12.16 8.93 4.28
N ASP A 20 13.29 9.66 4.15
CA ASP A 20 13.28 11.08 3.83
C ASP A 20 13.09 11.26 2.33
N LEU A 21 12.01 11.89 1.91
CA LEU A 21 11.69 12.11 0.49
C LEU A 21 12.65 13.09 -0.19
N LYS A 22 13.48 13.83 0.55
CA LYS A 22 14.59 14.60 -0.04
C LYS A 22 15.64 13.68 -0.64
N LYS A 23 15.84 12.50 -0.03
CA LYS A 23 16.76 11.45 -0.52
C LYS A 23 16.13 10.59 -1.63
N LEU A 24 14.84 10.77 -1.93
CA LEU A 24 14.24 10.16 -3.09
C LEU A 24 15.00 10.71 -4.30
N ASN A 25 16.03 9.98 -4.70
CA ASN A 25 16.65 10.22 -5.98
C ASN A 25 15.50 10.19 -6.97
N ALA A 26 15.32 11.29 -7.68
CA ALA A 26 14.43 11.28 -8.81
C ALA A 26 14.84 10.05 -9.62
N TYR A 27 14.13 8.95 -9.42
CA TYR A 27 14.09 7.91 -10.42
C TYR A 27 13.49 8.67 -11.59
N GLU A 28 14.38 9.28 -12.37
CA GLU A 28 13.96 9.83 -13.63
C GLU A 28 13.35 8.67 -14.38
N PRO A 29 12.04 8.61 -14.49
CA PRO A 29 11.47 7.83 -15.56
C PRO A 29 12.09 8.48 -16.78
N LEU A 30 12.88 7.74 -17.55
CA LEU A 30 13.40 8.18 -18.83
C LEU A 30 12.24 8.89 -19.53
N SER A 31 12.32 10.21 -19.64
CA SER A 31 11.41 11.15 -20.28
C SER A 31 9.93 10.75 -20.22
N VAL A 32 9.19 11.28 -19.27
CA VAL A 32 7.74 11.13 -19.18
C VAL A 32 7.07 12.48 -19.14
N GLU A 33 6.28 12.76 -20.14
CA GLU A 33 5.29 13.82 -20.12
C GLU A 33 4.20 13.43 -19.12
N TYR A 34 4.00 14.26 -18.08
CA TYR A 34 2.92 14.08 -17.11
C TYR A 34 1.67 14.73 -17.65
N GLU A 35 0.68 13.97 -18.01
CA GLU A 35 -0.68 14.49 -18.09
C GLU A 35 -1.36 14.34 -16.72
N TYR A 36 -1.32 15.41 -15.92
CA TYR A 36 -2.09 15.51 -14.69
C TYR A 36 -3.48 16.03 -15.02
N TYR A 37 -4.46 15.16 -14.99
CA TYR A 37 -5.86 15.58 -15.07
C TYR A 37 -6.34 15.97 -13.65
N GLY A 38 -6.31 17.27 -13.39
CA GLY A 38 -6.70 17.86 -12.11
C GLY A 38 -8.14 17.58 -11.71
N ARG A 39 -8.51 18.03 -10.51
CA ARG A 39 -9.80 17.79 -9.82
C ARG A 39 -11.10 17.95 -10.61
N ASN A 40 -11.07 18.54 -11.80
CA ASN A 40 -12.25 18.84 -12.62
C ASN A 40 -12.48 17.91 -13.82
N SER A 41 -11.54 17.04 -14.16
CA SER A 41 -11.63 16.24 -15.39
C SER A 41 -12.11 14.80 -15.18
N GLY A 42 -12.06 14.28 -13.96
CA GLY A 42 -12.43 12.89 -13.66
C GLY A 42 -11.52 11.83 -14.29
N LEU A 43 -10.53 12.24 -15.09
CA LEU A 43 -9.57 11.35 -15.74
C LEU A 43 -8.35 11.11 -14.82
N PRO A 44 -7.80 9.89 -14.80
CA PRO A 44 -6.61 9.57 -14.03
C PRO A 44 -5.36 10.24 -14.62
N SER A 45 -4.46 10.73 -13.76
CA SER A 45 -3.10 11.05 -14.20
C SER A 45 -2.33 9.75 -14.47
N SER A 46 -1.50 9.74 -15.51
CA SER A 46 -0.74 8.55 -15.92
C SER A 46 0.75 8.82 -15.85
N ILE A 47 1.51 7.84 -15.35
CA ILE A 47 2.98 7.85 -15.31
C ILE A 47 3.48 6.67 -16.13
N TYR A 48 4.33 6.95 -17.12
CA TYR A 48 4.91 5.93 -18.01
C TYR A 48 6.26 5.46 -17.45
N TYR A 49 6.52 4.17 -17.52
CA TYR A 49 7.79 3.56 -17.15
C TYR A 49 8.42 2.85 -18.36
N PRO A 50 9.75 2.59 -18.34
CA PRO A 50 10.37 1.77 -19.39
C PRO A 50 9.59 0.46 -19.57
N ASN A 51 9.32 0.07 -20.80
CA ASN A 51 8.45 -1.03 -21.24
C ASN A 51 6.94 -0.73 -21.27
N GLU A 52 6.55 0.52 -21.54
CA GLU A 52 5.15 0.92 -21.73
C GLU A 52 4.22 0.66 -20.52
N THR A 53 4.78 0.50 -19.32
CA THR A 53 3.97 0.35 -18.11
C THR A 53 3.40 1.70 -17.70
N ILE A 54 2.08 1.84 -17.74
CA ILE A 54 1.36 3.04 -17.32
C ILE A 54 0.86 2.85 -15.88
N VAL A 55 1.24 3.74 -14.97
CA VAL A 55 0.64 3.83 -13.63
C VAL A 55 -0.40 4.92 -13.63
N GLN A 56 -1.64 4.54 -13.39
CA GLN A 56 -2.75 5.47 -13.21
C GLN A 56 -2.79 5.94 -11.76
N LEU A 57 -2.87 7.26 -11.54
CA LEU A 57 -3.04 7.87 -10.22
C LEU A 57 -4.40 8.56 -10.13
N ARG A 58 -5.09 8.35 -9.00
CA ARG A 58 -6.39 8.93 -8.68
C ARG A 58 -6.37 9.49 -7.25
N ASP A 59 -7.23 10.44 -6.96
CA ASP A 59 -7.42 11.01 -5.62
C ASP A 59 -8.50 10.29 -4.80
N ARG A 60 -9.20 9.32 -5.41
CA ARG A 60 -10.32 8.61 -4.79
C ARG A 60 -10.20 7.10 -4.96
N ILE A 61 -10.53 6.40 -3.89
CA ILE A 61 -10.64 4.94 -3.88
C ILE A 61 -11.99 4.54 -4.49
N THR A 62 -11.97 3.84 -5.63
CA THR A 62 -13.16 3.35 -6.33
C THR A 62 -13.54 1.94 -5.89
N GLU A 63 -14.78 1.53 -6.14
CA GLU A 63 -15.21 0.15 -5.88
C GLU A 63 -14.43 -0.86 -6.75
N GLU A 64 -14.12 -0.49 -7.98
CA GLU A 64 -13.30 -1.29 -8.89
C GLU A 64 -11.90 -1.53 -8.32
N TRP A 65 -11.25 -0.48 -7.78
CA TRP A 65 -9.95 -0.59 -7.13
C TRP A 65 -10.02 -1.50 -5.90
N ILE A 66 -11.06 -1.36 -5.05
CA ILE A 66 -11.27 -2.22 -3.87
C ILE A 66 -11.49 -3.69 -4.27
N ASN A 67 -12.29 -3.94 -5.30
CA ASN A 67 -12.51 -5.29 -5.81
C ASN A 67 -11.22 -5.90 -6.37
N SER A 68 -10.42 -5.09 -7.06
CA SER A 68 -9.10 -5.50 -7.55
C SER A 68 -8.13 -5.80 -6.40
N LEU A 69 -8.12 -4.97 -5.35
CA LEU A 69 -7.36 -5.23 -4.13
C LEU A 69 -7.74 -6.58 -3.50
N PHE A 70 -9.04 -6.86 -3.33
CA PHE A 70 -9.51 -8.14 -2.77
C PHE A 70 -9.08 -9.34 -3.61
N ARG A 71 -9.11 -9.22 -4.91
CA ARG A 71 -8.64 -10.25 -5.83
C ARG A 71 -7.14 -10.47 -5.72
N LEU A 72 -6.36 -9.39 -5.70
CA LEU A 72 -4.90 -9.44 -5.67
C LEU A 72 -4.34 -9.96 -4.34
N ASN A 73 -4.99 -9.66 -3.22
CA ASN A 73 -4.57 -10.11 -1.90
C ASN A 73 -5.24 -11.42 -1.44
N GLY A 74 -6.14 -11.97 -2.26
CA GLY A 74 -6.83 -13.23 -1.95
C GLY A 74 -7.91 -13.13 -0.86
N THR A 75 -8.43 -11.92 -0.56
CA THR A 75 -9.48 -11.73 0.44
C THR A 75 -10.78 -12.37 -0.02
N SER A 76 -11.14 -13.50 0.61
CA SER A 76 -12.40 -14.25 0.38
C SER A 76 -13.42 -14.09 1.52
N ASN A 77 -12.99 -13.65 2.70
CA ASN A 77 -13.84 -13.51 3.88
C ASN A 77 -14.98 -12.51 3.65
N PRO A 78 -16.28 -12.94 3.72
CA PRO A 78 -17.43 -12.07 3.44
C PRO A 78 -17.52 -10.86 4.38
N THR A 79 -17.15 -11.02 5.64
CA THR A 79 -17.17 -9.94 6.63
C THR A 79 -16.18 -8.86 6.27
N LEU A 80 -14.94 -9.23 5.89
CA LEU A 80 -13.93 -8.26 5.44
C LEU A 80 -14.39 -7.57 4.16
N ARG A 81 -14.94 -8.29 3.18
CA ARG A 81 -15.45 -7.70 1.94
C ARG A 81 -16.59 -6.70 2.17
N ARG A 82 -17.36 -6.85 3.23
CA ARG A 82 -18.40 -5.91 3.63
C ARG A 82 -17.86 -4.69 4.37
N ILE A 83 -16.90 -4.88 5.28
CA ILE A 83 -16.42 -3.81 6.18
C ILE A 83 -15.35 -2.94 5.52
N VAL A 84 -14.38 -3.52 4.81
CA VAL A 84 -13.23 -2.79 4.26
C VAL A 84 -13.63 -1.62 3.34
N PRO A 85 -14.66 -1.71 2.47
CA PRO A 85 -15.07 -0.56 1.67
C PRO A 85 -15.51 0.66 2.49
N SER A 86 -16.21 0.42 3.63
CA SER A 86 -16.62 1.52 4.52
C SER A 86 -15.41 2.14 5.25
N MET A 87 -14.40 1.33 5.60
CA MET A 87 -13.15 1.84 6.19
C MET A 87 -12.41 2.75 5.21
N PHE A 88 -12.29 2.37 3.94
CA PHE A 88 -11.66 3.20 2.92
C PHE A 88 -12.44 4.51 2.68
N LYS A 89 -13.78 4.46 2.66
CA LYS A 89 -14.63 5.65 2.53
C LYS A 89 -14.49 6.60 3.73
N ALA A 90 -14.15 6.08 4.90
CA ALA A 90 -14.01 6.84 6.13
C ALA A 90 -12.61 7.50 6.31
N ILE A 91 -11.68 7.31 5.39
CA ILE A 91 -10.35 7.95 5.46
C ILE A 91 -10.52 9.48 5.34
N PRO A 92 -10.20 10.27 6.39
CA PRO A 92 -10.44 11.71 6.39
C PRO A 92 -9.26 12.50 5.79
N LYS A 93 -8.34 11.83 5.15
CA LYS A 93 -7.08 12.37 4.63
C LYS A 93 -7.02 12.28 3.12
N GLU A 94 -6.15 13.10 2.54
CA GLU A 94 -5.88 13.04 1.11
C GLU A 94 -5.24 11.70 0.74
N THR A 95 -5.71 11.10 -0.35
CA THR A 95 -5.24 9.81 -0.84
C THR A 95 -4.59 9.92 -2.21
N ILE A 96 -3.62 9.06 -2.47
CA ILE A 96 -3.02 8.80 -3.77
C ILE A 96 -3.27 7.33 -4.07
N VAL A 97 -4.16 7.07 -5.01
CA VAL A 97 -4.60 5.71 -5.37
C VAL A 97 -3.93 5.34 -6.67
N ALA A 98 -3.05 4.35 -6.62
CA ALA A 98 -2.29 3.90 -7.78
C ALA A 98 -2.80 2.56 -8.31
N SER A 99 -2.80 2.41 -9.64
CA SER A 99 -3.08 1.14 -10.30
C SER A 99 -2.28 1.00 -11.60
N VAL A 100 -2.03 -0.25 -11.99
CA VAL A 100 -1.54 -0.65 -13.32
C VAL A 100 -2.55 -1.59 -13.92
N GLU A 101 -2.95 -1.32 -15.15
CA GLU A 101 -3.87 -2.15 -15.92
C GLU A 101 -3.16 -2.81 -17.10
N ILE A 102 -3.50 -4.07 -17.36
CA ILE A 102 -3.11 -4.83 -18.55
C ILE A 102 -4.38 -5.51 -19.07
N ASP A 103 -4.69 -5.31 -20.31
CA ASP A 103 -5.89 -5.88 -20.98
C ASP A 103 -7.19 -5.59 -20.22
N GLY A 104 -7.36 -4.34 -19.75
CA GLY A 104 -8.54 -3.90 -19.03
C GLY A 104 -8.68 -4.46 -17.60
N ARG A 105 -7.64 -5.06 -17.04
CA ARG A 105 -7.63 -5.62 -15.69
C ARG A 105 -6.53 -5.01 -14.86
N MET A 106 -6.83 -4.51 -13.66
CA MET A 106 -5.82 -4.03 -12.71
C MET A 106 -4.95 -5.18 -12.23
N VAL A 107 -3.67 -5.16 -12.56
CA VAL A 107 -2.67 -6.19 -12.17
C VAL A 107 -1.77 -5.74 -11.02
N ALA A 108 -1.76 -4.45 -10.70
CA ALA A 108 -1.09 -3.93 -9.53
C ALA A 108 -1.90 -2.77 -8.95
N VAL A 109 -1.88 -2.64 -7.63
CA VAL A 109 -2.54 -1.56 -6.89
C VAL A 109 -1.66 -1.07 -5.74
N GLY A 110 -1.89 0.17 -5.31
CA GLY A 110 -1.25 0.76 -4.15
C GLY A 110 -2.01 1.97 -3.65
N LEU A 111 -1.84 2.30 -2.37
CA LEU A 111 -2.48 3.43 -1.72
C LEU A 111 -1.45 4.24 -0.93
N GLY A 112 -1.38 5.52 -1.19
CA GLY A 112 -0.72 6.52 -0.38
C GLY A 112 -1.76 7.31 0.43
N ILE A 113 -1.48 7.56 1.70
CA ILE A 113 -2.30 8.43 2.55
C ILE A 113 -1.40 9.55 3.08
N LEU A 114 -1.78 10.81 2.81
CA LEU A 114 -1.01 11.98 3.24
C LEU A 114 -1.55 12.51 4.57
N ASP A 115 -0.64 12.72 5.52
CA ASP A 115 -0.95 13.41 6.78
C ASP A 115 0.28 14.17 7.29
N ARG A 116 0.13 15.48 7.55
CA ARG A 116 1.13 16.34 8.21
C ARG A 116 2.54 16.21 7.64
N GLY A 117 2.69 16.33 6.32
CA GLY A 117 3.99 16.23 5.64
C GLY A 117 4.54 14.81 5.51
N HIS A 118 3.76 13.79 5.84
CA HIS A 118 4.11 12.38 5.69
C HIS A 118 3.20 11.70 4.68
N VAL A 119 3.71 10.67 4.00
CA VAL A 119 2.91 9.74 3.23
C VAL A 119 3.13 8.32 3.75
N GLY A 120 2.04 7.65 4.13
CA GLY A 120 2.05 6.22 4.44
C GLY A 120 1.73 5.40 3.19
N LEU A 121 2.51 4.34 2.92
CA LEU A 121 2.22 3.37 1.86
C LEU A 121 1.41 2.19 2.39
N TYR A 122 0.31 1.88 1.72
CA TYR A 122 -0.62 0.81 2.10
C TYR A 122 -1.06 0.02 0.88
N ALA A 123 -1.54 -1.19 1.11
CA ALA A 123 -2.21 -2.02 0.10
C ALA A 123 -1.40 -2.16 -1.21
N ILE A 124 -0.08 -2.34 -1.10
CA ILE A 124 0.78 -2.58 -2.26
C ILE A 124 0.67 -4.04 -2.67
N TYR A 125 -0.03 -4.31 -3.75
CA TYR A 125 -0.22 -5.67 -4.27
C TYR A 125 0.02 -5.74 -5.77
N VAL A 126 0.65 -6.86 -6.20
CA VAL A 126 0.90 -7.18 -7.60
C VAL A 126 0.41 -8.59 -7.86
N ASP A 127 -0.33 -8.77 -8.96
CA ASP A 127 -0.80 -10.08 -9.43
C ASP A 127 0.37 -11.08 -9.52
N ALA A 128 0.15 -12.31 -9.06
CA ALA A 128 1.20 -13.32 -8.99
C ALA A 128 1.87 -13.57 -10.35
N SER A 129 1.09 -13.54 -11.45
CA SER A 129 1.57 -13.71 -12.83
C SER A 129 2.38 -12.52 -13.37
N CYS A 130 2.26 -11.36 -12.72
CA CYS A 130 2.91 -10.11 -13.10
C CYS A 130 4.06 -9.70 -12.18
N ARG A 131 4.41 -10.53 -11.17
CA ARG A 131 5.53 -10.26 -10.25
C ARG A 131 6.87 -10.31 -10.98
N ARG A 132 7.89 -9.72 -10.35
CA ARG A 132 9.28 -9.66 -10.84
C ARG A 132 9.47 -8.84 -12.12
N LYS A 133 8.44 -8.10 -12.53
CA LYS A 133 8.46 -7.19 -13.70
C LYS A 133 8.59 -5.71 -13.30
N GLY A 134 8.95 -5.41 -12.04
CA GLY A 134 9.12 -4.04 -11.56
C GLY A 134 7.83 -3.32 -11.15
N LEU A 135 6.63 -3.89 -11.34
CA LEU A 135 5.35 -3.20 -11.09
C LEU A 135 5.19 -2.67 -9.67
N GLY A 136 5.64 -3.42 -8.65
CA GLY A 136 5.61 -2.95 -7.27
C GLY A 136 6.47 -1.70 -7.05
N ARG A 137 7.63 -1.64 -7.70
CA ARG A 137 8.49 -0.45 -7.69
C ARG A 137 7.81 0.73 -8.40
N CYS A 138 7.22 0.50 -9.56
CA CYS A 138 6.48 1.52 -10.30
C CYS A 138 5.37 2.13 -9.45
N ILE A 139 4.52 1.32 -8.83
CA ILE A 139 3.43 1.76 -7.94
C ILE A 139 3.98 2.60 -6.78
N CYS A 140 4.98 2.10 -6.04
CA CYS A 140 5.54 2.82 -4.90
C CYS A 140 6.20 4.13 -5.33
N SER A 141 7.03 4.13 -6.37
CA SER A 141 7.72 5.34 -6.85
C SER A 141 6.74 6.40 -7.34
N SER A 142 5.65 6.00 -8.01
CA SER A 142 4.61 6.93 -8.46
C SER A 142 3.89 7.60 -7.29
N ILE A 143 3.51 6.82 -6.26
CA ILE A 143 2.88 7.36 -5.05
C ILE A 143 3.83 8.32 -4.34
N LEU A 144 5.10 7.95 -4.16
CA LEU A 144 6.11 8.77 -3.47
C LEU A 144 6.41 10.07 -4.23
N SER A 145 6.53 10.00 -5.55
CA SER A 145 6.74 11.17 -6.40
C SER A 145 5.56 12.14 -6.33
N GLU A 146 4.34 11.64 -6.41
CA GLU A 146 3.13 12.46 -6.29
C GLU A 146 2.99 13.04 -4.89
N ALA A 147 3.27 12.26 -3.83
CA ALA A 147 3.26 12.74 -2.45
C ALA A 147 4.27 13.87 -2.23
N LYS A 148 5.49 13.74 -2.78
CA LYS A 148 6.51 14.80 -2.72
C LYS A 148 6.05 16.08 -3.39
N LYS A 149 5.38 16.01 -4.56
CA LYS A 149 4.78 17.18 -5.23
C LYS A 149 3.69 17.83 -4.38
N LYS A 150 2.96 17.04 -3.59
CA LYS A 150 1.93 17.51 -2.65
C LYS A 150 2.50 17.97 -1.31
N GLY A 151 3.85 18.09 -1.19
CA GLY A 151 4.53 18.63 -0.02
C GLY A 151 4.83 17.63 1.08
N ALA A 152 4.73 16.31 0.82
CA ALA A 152 5.24 15.33 1.77
C ALA A 152 6.77 15.38 1.82
N GLU A 153 7.34 15.37 3.01
CA GLU A 153 8.78 15.38 3.27
C GLU A 153 9.30 13.99 3.68
N HIS A 154 8.42 13.18 4.26
CA HIS A 154 8.74 11.85 4.77
C HIS A 154 7.76 10.81 4.28
N ALA A 155 8.24 9.58 4.13
CA ALA A 155 7.42 8.43 3.84
C ALA A 155 7.61 7.34 4.90
N TYR A 156 6.55 6.56 5.16
CA TYR A 156 6.61 5.39 6.03
C TYR A 156 5.76 4.25 5.49
N LEU A 157 6.08 3.06 5.94
CA LEU A 157 5.29 1.87 5.66
C LEU A 157 5.44 0.85 6.78
N GLN A 158 4.62 -0.18 6.72
CA GLN A 158 4.65 -1.31 7.62
C GLN A 158 4.78 -2.60 6.80
N VAL A 159 5.74 -3.45 7.17
CA VAL A 159 5.97 -4.73 6.52
C VAL A 159 6.01 -5.85 7.55
N VAL A 160 5.31 -6.95 7.30
CA VAL A 160 5.35 -8.12 8.18
C VAL A 160 6.77 -8.68 8.17
N LYS A 161 7.33 -8.93 9.35
CA LYS A 161 8.65 -9.52 9.52
C LYS A 161 8.72 -10.87 8.79
N GLY A 162 9.75 -11.04 7.99
CA GLY A 162 9.93 -12.23 7.14
C GLY A 162 9.40 -12.07 5.72
N ASN A 163 8.72 -10.97 5.38
CA ASN A 163 8.41 -10.65 3.98
C ASN A 163 9.64 -10.06 3.27
N VAL A 164 10.62 -10.95 3.01
CA VAL A 164 11.94 -10.59 2.45
C VAL A 164 11.80 -9.85 1.11
N HIS A 165 10.86 -10.26 0.27
CA HIS A 165 10.67 -9.64 -1.05
C HIS A 165 10.16 -8.20 -0.96
N ALA A 166 9.18 -7.95 -0.10
CA ALA A 166 8.68 -6.60 0.11
C ALA A 166 9.75 -5.71 0.78
N LYS A 167 10.42 -6.24 1.81
CA LYS A 167 11.50 -5.51 2.48
C LYS A 167 12.62 -5.13 1.51
N HIS A 168 13.05 -6.05 0.65
CA HIS A 168 14.05 -5.77 -0.39
C HIS A 168 13.58 -4.65 -1.33
N LEU A 169 12.34 -4.69 -1.80
CA LEU A 169 11.76 -3.63 -2.62
C LEU A 169 11.87 -2.27 -1.91
N TYR A 170 11.42 -2.19 -0.66
CA TYR A 170 11.42 -0.93 0.09
C TYR A 170 12.82 -0.41 0.40
N THR A 171 13.75 -1.29 0.76
CA THR A 171 15.16 -0.90 0.94
C THR A 171 15.77 -0.35 -0.36
N THR A 172 15.46 -0.95 -1.52
CA THR A 172 15.96 -0.43 -2.82
C THR A 172 15.29 0.88 -3.24
N LEU A 173 14.17 1.26 -2.64
CA LEU A 173 13.55 2.58 -2.80
C LEU A 173 14.15 3.64 -1.86
N GLY A 174 14.96 3.24 -0.88
CA GLY A 174 15.61 4.13 0.07
C GLY A 174 14.95 4.16 1.46
N TYR A 175 14.05 3.21 1.75
CA TYR A 175 13.51 3.05 3.10
C TYR A 175 14.54 2.41 4.02
N GLU A 176 14.57 2.88 5.25
CA GLU A 176 15.40 2.37 6.34
C GLU A 176 14.52 1.81 7.46
N ASP A 177 15.01 0.81 8.19
CA ASP A 177 14.30 0.27 9.36
C ASP A 177 14.23 1.35 10.46
N PHE A 178 13.05 1.53 11.04
CA PHE A 178 12.84 2.50 12.10
C PHE A 178 12.61 1.82 13.43
N TYR A 179 11.56 0.98 13.54
CA TYR A 179 11.32 0.15 14.72
C TYR A 179 10.51 -1.10 14.37
N THR A 180 10.43 -2.02 15.33
CA THR A 180 9.63 -3.24 15.22
C THR A 180 8.61 -3.28 16.33
N TYR A 181 7.39 -3.68 16.03
CA TYR A 181 6.35 -3.94 17.02
C TYR A 181 5.68 -5.29 16.77
N TRP A 182 4.95 -5.77 17.75
CA TRP A 182 4.19 -7.01 17.67
C TRP A 182 2.93 -6.93 18.51
N PHE A 183 1.95 -7.74 18.14
CA PHE A 183 0.78 -7.97 18.97
C PHE A 183 1.05 -9.13 19.93
N ARG A 184 0.36 -9.11 21.07
CA ARG A 184 0.30 -10.26 21.95
C ARG A 184 -1.15 -10.71 22.05
N ALA A 185 -1.41 -11.96 21.67
CA ALA A 185 -2.73 -12.55 21.68
C ALA A 185 -2.72 -13.80 22.57
N LYS A 186 -3.86 -14.06 23.21
CA LYS A 186 -4.13 -15.29 23.94
C LYS A 186 -5.39 -15.91 23.36
N ASN A 187 -5.31 -17.20 23.00
CA ASN A 187 -6.49 -17.94 22.62
C ASN A 187 -7.35 -18.15 23.87
N VAL A 188 -8.52 -17.56 23.91
CA VAL A 188 -9.52 -17.83 24.92
C VAL A 188 -10.25 -19.11 24.48
N THR A 189 -9.76 -20.25 24.91
CA THR A 189 -10.48 -21.51 24.80
C THR A 189 -11.65 -21.47 25.79
N GLY A 190 -12.84 -21.33 25.31
CA GLY A 190 -14.07 -21.46 26.12
C GLY A 190 -14.96 -20.23 26.11
N THR A 191 -15.86 -20.16 25.13
CA THR A 191 -17.31 -20.11 25.34
C THR A 191 -17.95 -20.32 23.97
N GLN A 192 -18.25 -21.57 23.64
CA GLN A 192 -19.36 -21.82 22.73
C GLN A 192 -20.61 -21.33 23.47
N ASN A 193 -21.02 -20.10 23.24
CA ASN A 193 -22.39 -19.72 23.52
C ASN A 193 -23.22 -20.28 22.36
N GLU A 194 -23.77 -21.48 22.60
CA GLU A 194 -25.00 -21.93 22.00
C GLU A 194 -26.03 -20.80 22.16
N ILE A 195 -26.25 -20.09 21.09
CA ILE A 195 -27.50 -19.31 20.96
C ILE A 195 -28.39 -20.15 20.07
N SER A 196 -29.30 -20.83 20.75
CA SER A 196 -30.48 -21.50 20.18
C SER A 196 -31.32 -20.53 19.39
#